data_cd8756baa8e4e44b70d5195728c4c6b1
#
_entry.id   cd8756baa8e4e44b70d5195728c4c6b1
#
_cell.length_a   1.000
_cell.length_b   1.000
_cell.length_c   1.000
_cell.angle_alpha   90.00
_cell.angle_beta   90.00
_cell.angle_gamma   90.00
#
_symmetry.space_group_name_H-M   'P 1'
#
loop_
_entity.id
_entity.type
_entity.pdbx_description
1 polymer ?
#
loop_
_entity_poly.entity_id
_entity_poly.type
_entity_poly.pdbx_seq_one_letter_code
_entity_poly.pdbx_strand_id
1 'polypeptide(L)'
;LDLVSKINISNLRKPIHLIFSYDEEIGCVGIQKIVPFIKKLKPKPMYCIVGEPTGMKVVNEHKGKKNFLVQFNGVEAHSSLIQNGVNSINFCTEFIVFLKDLQKSISTSSKNSKYNPPYSTINVGLIKGGIALNIIPKYCEIEFEIRDTPEINSDKILKKIKNYLKLLEKKMKKINKKCFITFKNTNDFPPLKTDESKKIIQMALQKLKSNSINSVSFGTEAGVFNKLGLETIVCGPGNIEQAHKPNEYIEESQIIKCQNFLKNIIEYLY
;
A
#
# COMPACT_ATOMS: atom_id res chain seq x y z
N LEU A 1 -4.77 18.35 18.32
CA LEU A 1 -5.52 19.61 18.42
C LEU A 1 -5.19 20.36 19.71
N ASP A 2 -5.20 19.72 20.88
CA ASP A 2 -4.86 20.36 22.16
C ASP A 2 -3.49 21.07 22.13
N LEU A 3 -2.47 20.43 21.59
CA LEU A 3 -1.15 21.06 21.43
C LEU A 3 -1.20 22.28 20.50
N VAL A 4 -1.93 22.17 19.40
CA VAL A 4 -2.04 23.26 18.40
C VAL A 4 -2.73 24.49 18.97
N SER A 5 -3.73 24.31 19.83
CA SER A 5 -4.41 25.42 20.52
C SER A 5 -3.49 26.22 21.47
N LYS A 6 -2.37 25.63 21.87
CA LYS A 6 -1.38 26.21 22.77
C LYS A 6 -0.16 26.85 22.07
N ILE A 7 -0.09 26.73 20.73
CA ILE A 7 1.00 27.30 19.94
C ILE A 7 0.79 28.81 19.76
N ASN A 8 1.83 29.58 20.03
CA ASN A 8 1.86 30.97 19.63
C ASN A 8 2.26 31.07 18.14
N ILE A 9 1.26 31.15 17.26
CA ILE A 9 1.45 31.17 15.81
C ILE A 9 2.34 32.34 15.35
N SER A 10 2.30 33.47 16.04
CA SER A 10 3.08 34.67 15.68
C SER A 10 4.59 34.46 15.81
N ASN A 11 5.02 33.49 16.59
CA ASN A 11 6.45 33.20 16.83
C ASN A 11 7.00 32.11 15.91
N LEU A 12 6.15 31.47 15.09
CA LEU A 12 6.60 30.40 14.19
C LEU A 12 7.37 30.98 13.02
N ARG A 13 8.63 30.52 12.85
CA ARG A 13 9.46 30.84 11.69
C ARG A 13 9.08 30.07 10.44
N LYS A 14 8.36 28.97 10.58
CA LYS A 14 7.93 28.10 9.50
C LYS A 14 6.48 27.64 9.73
N PRO A 15 5.67 27.56 8.67
CA PRO A 15 4.29 27.13 8.79
C PRO A 15 4.20 25.63 9.18
N ILE A 16 3.15 25.34 9.96
CA ILE A 16 2.75 23.98 10.29
C ILE A 16 1.45 23.69 9.54
N HIS A 17 1.40 22.60 8.81
CA HIS A 17 0.20 22.12 8.14
C HIS A 17 -0.33 20.89 8.88
N LEU A 18 -1.60 20.93 9.26
CA LEU A 18 -2.31 19.78 9.81
C LEU A 18 -3.15 19.17 8.69
N ILE A 19 -2.97 17.89 8.46
CA ILE A 19 -3.70 17.15 7.43
C ILE A 19 -4.51 16.07 8.12
N PHE A 20 -5.83 16.11 7.95
CA PHE A 20 -6.76 15.09 8.39
C PHE A 20 -7.32 14.42 7.14
N SER A 21 -6.79 13.25 6.83
CA SER A 21 -7.26 12.43 5.72
C SER A 21 -8.47 11.59 6.13
N TYR A 22 -9.14 11.02 5.16
CA TYR A 22 -10.25 10.09 5.32
C TYR A 22 -10.08 8.96 4.32
N ASP A 23 -10.82 7.85 4.49
CA ASP A 23 -10.73 6.68 3.62
C ASP A 23 -9.30 6.11 3.53
N GLU A 24 -8.52 6.19 4.63
CA GLU A 24 -7.21 5.57 4.71
C GLU A 24 -7.34 4.04 4.65
N GLU A 25 -8.27 3.46 5.43
CA GLU A 25 -8.50 2.03 5.60
C GLU A 25 -8.90 1.30 4.31
N ILE A 26 -9.55 1.99 3.41
CA ILE A 26 -9.89 1.45 2.08
C ILE A 26 -8.77 1.66 1.05
N GLY A 27 -7.57 2.03 1.52
CA GLY A 27 -6.33 2.08 0.76
C GLY A 27 -5.83 3.47 0.41
N CYS A 28 -5.81 4.37 1.36
CA CYS A 28 -5.26 5.73 1.25
C CYS A 28 -5.91 6.55 0.11
N VAL A 29 -7.22 6.38 -0.08
CA VAL A 29 -7.95 7.01 -1.21
C VAL A 29 -8.11 8.51 -0.99
N GLY A 30 -8.41 8.93 0.24
CA GLY A 30 -8.68 10.32 0.58
C GLY A 30 -7.47 11.22 0.38
N ILE A 31 -6.27 10.76 0.73
CA ILE A 31 -5.04 11.56 0.58
C ILE A 31 -4.76 11.94 -0.86
N GLN A 32 -5.17 11.13 -1.84
CA GLN A 32 -4.98 11.44 -3.26
C GLN A 32 -5.71 12.73 -3.67
N LYS A 33 -6.83 13.05 -3.02
CA LYS A 33 -7.58 14.30 -3.26
C LYS A 33 -6.88 15.53 -2.66
N ILE A 34 -6.05 15.33 -1.63
CA ILE A 34 -5.30 16.40 -0.96
C ILE A 34 -3.98 16.69 -1.69
N VAL A 35 -3.42 15.72 -2.42
CA VAL A 35 -2.15 15.85 -3.16
C VAL A 35 -2.08 17.10 -4.04
N PRO A 36 -3.08 17.47 -4.87
CA PRO A 36 -3.04 18.68 -5.68
C PRO A 36 -2.93 19.97 -4.84
N PHE A 37 -3.54 19.98 -3.65
CA PHE A 37 -3.44 21.09 -2.71
C PHE A 37 -2.04 21.19 -2.11
N ILE A 38 -1.47 20.08 -1.64
CA ILE A 38 -0.11 20.04 -1.07
C ILE A 38 0.92 20.56 -2.08
N LYS A 39 0.79 20.19 -3.34
CA LYS A 39 1.68 20.67 -4.42
C LYS A 39 1.67 22.17 -4.62
N LYS A 40 0.59 22.85 -4.24
CA LYS A 40 0.42 24.31 -4.40
C LYS A 40 0.86 25.11 -3.17
N LEU A 41 1.15 24.45 -2.04
CA LEU A 41 1.57 25.15 -0.82
C LEU A 41 2.87 25.90 -1.02
N LYS A 42 2.91 27.12 -0.49
CA LYS A 42 4.10 27.99 -0.49
C LYS A 42 4.29 28.58 0.92
N PRO A 43 5.46 28.43 1.53
CA PRO A 43 6.60 27.64 1.06
C PRO A 43 6.24 26.14 0.96
N LYS A 44 6.93 25.42 0.08
CA LYS A 44 6.73 23.97 -0.05
C LYS A 44 7.10 23.28 1.25
N PRO A 45 6.24 22.40 1.79
CA PRO A 45 6.57 21.59 2.96
C PRO A 45 7.82 20.74 2.70
N MET A 46 8.71 20.65 3.70
CA MET A 46 9.95 19.85 3.61
C MET A 46 9.81 18.52 4.33
N TYR A 47 9.11 18.51 5.46
CA TYR A 47 8.98 17.38 6.37
C TYR A 47 7.53 16.93 6.49
N CYS A 48 7.35 15.64 6.73
CA CYS A 48 6.04 15.07 7.05
C CYS A 48 6.20 14.02 8.16
N ILE A 49 5.31 14.07 9.15
CA ILE A 49 5.18 13.04 10.18
C ILE A 49 3.78 12.47 10.06
N VAL A 50 3.67 11.17 9.80
CA VAL A 50 2.40 10.44 9.75
C VAL A 50 2.21 9.73 11.08
N GLY A 51 1.06 9.94 11.72
CA GLY A 51 0.80 9.60 13.12
C GLY A 51 0.29 8.17 13.35
N GLU A 52 0.61 7.22 12.48
CA GLU A 52 0.21 5.82 12.67
C GLU A 52 0.86 5.17 13.90
N PRO A 53 0.22 4.11 14.48
CA PRO A 53 0.65 3.52 15.75
C PRO A 53 1.97 2.75 15.62
N THR A 54 3.07 3.40 15.97
CA THR A 54 4.44 2.83 15.97
C THR A 54 5.03 2.65 17.37
N GLY A 55 4.25 2.86 18.43
CA GLY A 55 4.75 2.92 19.81
C GLY A 55 5.72 4.09 20.03
N MET A 56 5.54 5.19 19.27
CA MET A 56 6.47 6.34 19.23
C MET A 56 7.89 5.96 18.80
N LYS A 57 8.04 4.93 17.96
CA LYS A 57 9.31 4.61 17.29
C LYS A 57 9.36 5.28 15.93
N VAL A 58 10.56 5.70 15.51
CA VAL A 58 10.77 6.25 14.18
C VAL A 58 10.74 5.13 13.14
N VAL A 59 9.81 5.21 12.21
CA VAL A 59 9.71 4.30 11.06
C VAL A 59 10.03 5.10 9.80
N ASN A 60 11.07 4.69 9.07
CA ASN A 60 11.54 5.35 7.87
C ASN A 60 11.23 4.58 6.58
N GLU A 61 10.81 3.33 6.69
CA GLU A 61 10.51 2.47 5.56
C GLU A 61 9.22 1.66 5.80
N HIS A 62 8.37 1.56 4.80
CA HIS A 62 7.25 0.61 4.77
C HIS A 62 6.98 0.09 3.36
N LYS A 63 6.30 -1.07 3.26
CA LYS A 63 5.89 -1.63 1.97
C LYS A 63 4.78 -0.79 1.33
N GLY A 64 4.81 -0.70 0.00
CA GLY A 64 3.67 -0.22 -0.78
C GLY A 64 2.59 -1.29 -0.94
N LYS A 65 1.46 -0.91 -1.55
CA LYS A 65 0.36 -1.80 -1.85
C LYS A 65 -0.23 -1.46 -3.21
N LYS A 66 -0.57 -2.49 -3.99
CA LYS A 66 -1.29 -2.35 -5.27
C LYS A 66 -2.34 -3.44 -5.36
N ASN A 67 -3.59 -3.05 -5.57
CA ASN A 67 -4.72 -3.96 -5.70
C ASN A 67 -5.17 -4.04 -7.15
N PHE A 68 -5.52 -5.24 -7.58
CA PHE A 68 -5.93 -5.51 -8.95
C PHE A 68 -7.16 -6.40 -9.00
N LEU A 69 -8.05 -6.06 -9.93
CA LEU A 69 -9.17 -6.91 -10.37
C LEU A 69 -8.85 -7.41 -11.78
N VAL A 70 -8.93 -8.72 -11.97
CA VAL A 70 -8.80 -9.38 -13.28
C VAL A 70 -10.08 -10.16 -13.57
N GLN A 71 -10.66 -9.93 -14.73
CA GLN A 71 -11.88 -10.58 -15.15
C GLN A 71 -11.63 -11.34 -16.45
N PHE A 72 -11.94 -12.63 -16.44
CA PHE A 72 -11.85 -13.54 -17.57
C PHE A 72 -13.24 -13.72 -18.17
N ASN A 73 -13.41 -13.34 -19.44
CA ASN A 73 -14.65 -13.45 -20.17
C ASN A 73 -14.50 -14.47 -21.29
N GLY A 74 -15.04 -15.66 -21.06
CA GLY A 74 -15.06 -16.79 -21.98
C GLY A 74 -16.39 -16.92 -22.70
N VAL A 75 -16.78 -18.17 -23.02
CA VAL A 75 -18.03 -18.50 -23.69
C VAL A 75 -18.72 -19.66 -22.99
N GLU A 76 -19.98 -19.48 -22.61
CA GLU A 76 -20.77 -20.54 -21.98
C GLU A 76 -21.23 -21.59 -22.98
N ALA A 77 -21.33 -22.82 -22.52
CA ALA A 77 -21.91 -23.95 -23.22
C ALA A 77 -22.36 -25.00 -22.21
N HIS A 78 -23.12 -26.00 -22.66
CA HIS A 78 -23.42 -27.15 -21.84
C HIS A 78 -22.15 -27.96 -21.56
N SER A 79 -21.91 -28.42 -20.32
CA SER A 79 -20.68 -29.07 -19.93
C SER A 79 -20.34 -30.36 -20.69
N SER A 80 -21.33 -31.04 -21.26
CA SER A 80 -21.11 -32.18 -22.16
C SER A 80 -20.59 -31.82 -23.54
N LEU A 81 -20.60 -30.55 -23.90
CA LEU A 81 -20.17 -30.02 -25.21
C LEU A 81 -18.97 -29.06 -25.02
N ILE A 82 -17.89 -29.55 -24.36
CA ILE A 82 -16.74 -28.76 -23.94
C ILE A 82 -16.13 -27.95 -25.10
N GLN A 83 -16.12 -28.49 -26.31
CA GLN A 83 -15.58 -27.85 -27.52
C GLN A 83 -16.31 -26.57 -27.94
N ASN A 84 -17.55 -26.38 -27.47
CA ASN A 84 -18.38 -25.23 -27.82
C ASN A 84 -18.22 -24.03 -26.87
N GLY A 85 -17.53 -24.24 -25.74
CA GLY A 85 -17.32 -23.22 -24.71
C GLY A 85 -15.84 -22.81 -24.52
N VAL A 86 -15.64 -21.71 -23.78
CA VAL A 86 -14.33 -21.30 -23.28
C VAL A 86 -14.44 -21.06 -21.79
N ASN A 87 -13.89 -21.99 -21.01
CA ASN A 87 -14.03 -22.02 -19.56
C ASN A 87 -13.15 -20.93 -18.91
N SER A 88 -13.76 -19.88 -18.40
CA SER A 88 -13.06 -18.78 -17.72
C SER A 88 -12.37 -19.20 -16.42
N ILE A 89 -12.90 -20.17 -15.69
CA ILE A 89 -12.28 -20.69 -14.47
C ILE A 89 -10.94 -21.35 -14.79
N ASN A 90 -10.84 -22.13 -15.87
CA ASN A 90 -9.59 -22.79 -16.25
C ASN A 90 -8.48 -21.76 -16.57
N PHE A 91 -8.79 -20.73 -17.35
CA PHE A 91 -7.82 -19.67 -17.66
C PHE A 91 -7.47 -18.81 -16.43
N CYS A 92 -8.44 -18.55 -15.56
CA CYS A 92 -8.19 -17.90 -14.27
C CYS A 92 -7.24 -18.73 -13.40
N THR A 93 -7.41 -20.04 -13.34
CA THR A 93 -6.53 -20.97 -12.62
C THR A 93 -5.10 -20.95 -13.19
N GLU A 94 -4.93 -20.97 -14.53
CA GLU A 94 -3.60 -20.81 -15.16
C GLU A 94 -2.95 -19.50 -14.69
N PHE A 95 -3.70 -18.44 -14.59
CA PHE A 95 -3.18 -17.15 -14.11
C PHE A 95 -2.81 -17.18 -12.62
N ILE A 96 -3.60 -17.82 -11.78
CA ILE A 96 -3.28 -17.98 -10.34
C ILE A 96 -1.99 -18.78 -10.17
N VAL A 97 -1.80 -19.87 -10.93
CA VAL A 97 -0.55 -20.64 -10.92
C VAL A 97 0.63 -19.76 -11.32
N PHE A 98 0.49 -18.98 -12.40
CA PHE A 98 1.52 -18.01 -12.79
C PHE A 98 1.86 -17.01 -11.68
N LEU A 99 0.86 -16.44 -10.98
CA LEU A 99 1.10 -15.52 -9.86
C LEU A 99 1.86 -16.20 -8.71
N LYS A 100 1.55 -17.47 -8.41
CA LYS A 100 2.24 -18.28 -7.41
C LYS A 100 3.71 -18.50 -7.79
N ASP A 101 3.99 -18.83 -9.05
CA ASP A 101 5.36 -19.03 -9.53
C ASP A 101 6.16 -17.71 -9.57
N LEU A 102 5.49 -16.63 -9.95
CA LEU A 102 6.07 -15.28 -9.90
C LEU A 102 6.43 -14.90 -8.46
N GLN A 103 5.53 -15.16 -7.49
CA GLN A 103 5.80 -14.96 -6.06
C GLN A 103 7.02 -15.74 -5.59
N LYS A 104 7.13 -17.03 -5.99
CA LYS A 104 8.28 -17.86 -5.66
C LYS A 104 9.59 -17.25 -6.22
N SER A 105 9.57 -16.78 -7.46
CA SER A 105 10.71 -16.11 -8.08
C SER A 105 11.09 -14.81 -7.32
N ILE A 106 10.12 -14.02 -6.89
CA ILE A 106 10.37 -12.80 -6.12
C ILE A 106 10.99 -13.12 -4.75
N SER A 107 10.46 -14.11 -4.04
CA SER A 107 10.95 -14.49 -2.70
C SER A 107 12.38 -15.01 -2.69
N THR A 108 12.87 -15.53 -3.82
CA THR A 108 14.24 -16.04 -3.95
C THR A 108 15.23 -14.99 -4.46
N SER A 109 14.76 -14.01 -5.25
CA SER A 109 15.64 -13.06 -5.96
C SER A 109 15.97 -11.80 -5.14
N SER A 110 15.16 -11.44 -4.17
CA SER A 110 15.35 -10.21 -3.40
C SER A 110 14.87 -10.40 -1.97
N LYS A 111 15.79 -10.27 -1.02
CA LYS A 111 15.49 -10.34 0.41
C LYS A 111 15.96 -9.05 1.09
N ASN A 112 15.10 -8.46 1.90
CA ASN A 112 15.44 -7.37 2.78
C ASN A 112 15.03 -7.75 4.21
N SER A 113 16.02 -8.00 5.06
CA SER A 113 15.83 -8.46 6.44
C SER A 113 15.09 -7.47 7.34
N LYS A 114 14.92 -6.23 6.89
CA LYS A 114 14.14 -5.21 7.59
C LYS A 114 12.64 -5.53 7.65
N TYR A 115 12.13 -6.44 6.82
CA TYR A 115 10.72 -6.78 6.71
C TYR A 115 10.43 -8.23 7.10
N ASN A 116 9.20 -8.48 7.50
CA ASN A 116 8.66 -9.83 7.69
C ASN A 116 7.32 -9.97 6.91
N PRO A 117 7.25 -10.78 5.82
CA PRO A 117 8.38 -11.51 5.20
C PRO A 117 9.37 -10.54 4.52
N PRO A 118 10.67 -10.97 4.36
CA PRO A 118 11.76 -10.11 3.88
C PRO A 118 11.78 -9.90 2.37
N TYR A 119 10.62 -9.89 1.72
CA TYR A 119 10.45 -9.73 0.27
C TYR A 119 9.08 -9.15 -0.07
N SER A 120 8.90 -8.72 -1.32
CA SER A 120 7.60 -8.32 -1.86
C SER A 120 6.68 -9.53 -2.01
N THR A 121 5.39 -9.35 -1.72
CA THR A 121 4.41 -10.44 -1.75
C THR A 121 3.31 -10.20 -2.77
N ILE A 122 2.82 -11.30 -3.35
CA ILE A 122 1.62 -11.36 -4.18
C ILE A 122 0.62 -12.28 -3.48
N ASN A 123 -0.58 -11.80 -3.23
CA ASN A 123 -1.64 -12.57 -2.61
C ASN A 123 -2.92 -12.50 -3.44
N VAL A 124 -3.48 -13.65 -3.81
CA VAL A 124 -4.83 -13.74 -4.39
C VAL A 124 -5.81 -13.86 -3.23
N GLY A 125 -6.61 -12.82 -3.02
CA GLY A 125 -7.52 -12.71 -1.87
C GLY A 125 -8.92 -13.19 -2.17
N LEU A 126 -9.43 -12.96 -3.39
CA LEU A 126 -10.79 -13.29 -3.77
C LEU A 126 -10.83 -13.96 -5.15
N ILE A 127 -11.76 -14.90 -5.30
CA ILE A 127 -12.10 -15.53 -6.57
C ILE A 127 -13.61 -15.73 -6.64
N LYS A 128 -14.22 -15.39 -7.78
CA LYS A 128 -15.63 -15.65 -8.07
C LYS A 128 -15.77 -16.15 -9.50
N GLY A 129 -16.52 -17.22 -9.72
CA GLY A 129 -16.73 -17.74 -11.07
C GLY A 129 -17.70 -18.90 -11.13
N GLY A 130 -18.31 -19.08 -12.33
CA GLY A 130 -19.33 -20.10 -12.55
C GLY A 130 -20.70 -19.76 -11.96
N ILE A 131 -21.75 -20.43 -12.47
CA ILE A 131 -23.14 -20.28 -12.03
C ILE A 131 -23.84 -21.63 -11.77
N ALA A 132 -23.42 -22.68 -12.47
CA ALA A 132 -23.97 -24.03 -12.32
C ALA A 132 -22.95 -25.09 -12.75
N LEU A 133 -23.01 -26.27 -12.17
CA LEU A 133 -22.06 -27.37 -12.43
C LEU A 133 -22.08 -27.84 -13.90
N ASN A 134 -23.24 -27.86 -14.52
CA ASN A 134 -23.44 -28.36 -15.89
C ASN A 134 -23.31 -27.28 -16.97
N ILE A 135 -22.78 -26.09 -16.61
CA ILE A 135 -22.52 -24.97 -17.55
C ILE A 135 -21.05 -24.65 -17.56
N ILE A 136 -20.42 -24.57 -18.75
CA ILE A 136 -19.08 -24.03 -18.90
C ILE A 136 -19.09 -22.55 -18.49
N PRO A 137 -18.28 -22.13 -17.49
CA PRO A 137 -18.30 -20.76 -16.99
C PRO A 137 -17.81 -19.76 -18.03
N LYS A 138 -18.67 -18.80 -18.41
CA LYS A 138 -18.25 -17.67 -19.26
C LYS A 138 -17.56 -16.56 -18.49
N TYR A 139 -17.65 -16.57 -17.17
CA TYR A 139 -17.11 -15.51 -16.32
C TYR A 139 -16.36 -16.08 -15.11
N CYS A 140 -15.19 -15.52 -14.86
CA CYS A 140 -14.44 -15.70 -13.62
C CYS A 140 -13.64 -14.43 -13.33
N GLU A 141 -13.63 -14.01 -12.08
CA GLU A 141 -12.80 -12.88 -11.63
C GLU A 141 -11.96 -13.25 -10.41
N ILE A 142 -10.83 -12.57 -10.30
CA ILE A 142 -10.00 -12.61 -9.09
C ILE A 142 -9.64 -11.19 -8.67
N GLU A 143 -9.48 -11.03 -7.35
CA GLU A 143 -8.79 -9.89 -6.79
C GLU A 143 -7.50 -10.35 -6.13
N PHE A 144 -6.42 -9.63 -6.45
CA PHE A 144 -5.12 -9.90 -5.85
C PHE A 144 -4.40 -8.60 -5.51
N GLU A 145 -3.49 -8.68 -4.53
CA GLU A 145 -2.65 -7.56 -4.14
C GLU A 145 -1.16 -7.86 -4.32
N ILE A 146 -0.39 -6.81 -4.52
CA ILE A 146 1.06 -6.83 -4.43
C ILE A 146 1.46 -5.89 -3.29
N ARG A 147 2.27 -6.40 -2.35
CA ARG A 147 2.95 -5.60 -1.34
C ARG A 147 4.42 -5.50 -1.71
N ASP A 148 4.82 -4.33 -2.21
CA ASP A 148 6.18 -4.12 -2.73
C ASP A 148 7.08 -3.45 -1.69
N THR A 149 8.31 -4.01 -1.53
CA THR A 149 9.37 -3.33 -0.78
C THR A 149 9.94 -2.18 -1.60
N PRO A 150 10.49 -1.12 -0.98
CA PRO A 150 10.97 0.06 -1.70
C PRO A 150 12.06 -0.22 -2.75
N GLU A 151 12.83 -1.29 -2.59
CA GLU A 151 13.90 -1.67 -3.52
C GLU A 151 13.39 -2.33 -4.79
N ILE A 152 12.17 -2.87 -4.76
CA ILE A 152 11.60 -3.59 -5.90
C ILE A 152 10.95 -2.61 -6.87
N ASN A 153 11.39 -2.73 -8.12
CA ASN A 153 10.68 -2.06 -9.22
C ASN A 153 9.40 -2.85 -9.57
N SER A 154 8.28 -2.45 -8.94
CA SER A 154 6.98 -3.08 -9.16
C SER A 154 6.49 -3.00 -10.62
N ASP A 155 6.96 -2.03 -11.42
CA ASP A 155 6.61 -1.94 -12.84
C ASP A 155 7.13 -3.15 -13.64
N LYS A 156 8.30 -3.71 -13.25
CA LYS A 156 8.81 -4.95 -13.85
C LYS A 156 7.92 -6.15 -13.55
N ILE A 157 7.39 -6.23 -12.32
CA ILE A 157 6.41 -7.26 -11.92
C ILE A 157 5.13 -7.09 -12.74
N LEU A 158 4.59 -5.88 -12.78
CA LEU A 158 3.37 -5.57 -13.53
C LEU A 158 3.52 -5.84 -15.03
N LYS A 159 4.69 -5.56 -15.60
CA LYS A 159 4.98 -5.90 -17.01
C LYS A 159 4.88 -7.41 -17.27
N LYS A 160 5.46 -8.24 -16.38
CA LYS A 160 5.35 -9.71 -16.48
C LYS A 160 3.89 -10.16 -16.40
N ILE A 161 3.12 -9.63 -15.43
CA ILE A 161 1.71 -9.93 -15.26
C ILE A 161 0.90 -9.56 -16.51
N LYS A 162 1.04 -8.33 -17.00
CA LYS A 162 0.33 -7.86 -18.20
C LYS A 162 0.68 -8.69 -19.45
N ASN A 163 1.93 -9.06 -19.60
CA ASN A 163 2.35 -9.90 -20.73
C ASN A 163 1.73 -11.30 -20.65
N TYR A 164 1.66 -11.88 -19.47
CA TYR A 164 1.04 -13.19 -19.29
C TYR A 164 -0.48 -13.16 -19.54
N LEU A 165 -1.17 -12.13 -19.06
CA LEU A 165 -2.60 -11.91 -19.35
C LEU A 165 -2.86 -11.77 -20.86
N LYS A 166 -2.00 -11.04 -21.60
CA LYS A 166 -2.09 -10.96 -23.06
C LYS A 166 -1.92 -12.32 -23.73
N LEU A 167 -1.00 -13.16 -23.19
CA LEU A 167 -0.81 -14.53 -23.70
C LEU A 167 -2.06 -15.38 -23.48
N LEU A 168 -2.67 -15.33 -22.29
CA LEU A 168 -3.89 -16.06 -21.97
C LEU A 168 -5.06 -15.58 -22.85
N GLU A 169 -5.22 -14.26 -22.99
CA GLU A 169 -6.28 -13.70 -23.86
C GLU A 169 -6.11 -14.17 -25.30
N LYS A 170 -4.88 -14.23 -25.82
CA LYS A 170 -4.59 -14.78 -27.17
C LYS A 170 -4.98 -16.25 -27.26
N LYS A 171 -4.72 -17.07 -26.23
CA LYS A 171 -5.15 -18.48 -26.17
C LYS A 171 -6.68 -18.58 -26.21
N MET A 172 -7.39 -17.81 -25.38
CA MET A 172 -8.84 -17.77 -25.36
C MET A 172 -9.43 -17.37 -26.72
N LYS A 173 -8.90 -16.32 -27.35
CA LYS A 173 -9.34 -15.81 -28.66
C LYS A 173 -9.06 -16.76 -29.82
N LYS A 174 -8.11 -17.68 -29.71
CA LYS A 174 -7.91 -18.75 -30.69
C LYS A 174 -9.06 -19.76 -30.69
N ILE A 175 -9.72 -19.97 -29.54
CA ILE A 175 -10.88 -20.85 -29.40
C ILE A 175 -12.14 -20.08 -29.82
N ASN A 176 -12.33 -18.86 -29.27
CA ASN A 176 -13.45 -18.01 -29.64
C ASN A 176 -13.06 -16.52 -29.58
N LYS A 177 -13.25 -15.82 -30.71
CA LYS A 177 -12.86 -14.39 -30.87
C LYS A 177 -13.59 -13.44 -29.91
N LYS A 178 -14.73 -13.84 -29.31
CA LYS A 178 -15.51 -13.05 -28.35
C LYS A 178 -14.87 -12.98 -26.96
N CYS A 179 -13.87 -13.83 -26.67
CA CYS A 179 -13.20 -13.86 -25.37
C CYS A 179 -12.31 -12.64 -25.16
N PHE A 180 -12.24 -12.18 -23.92
CA PHE A 180 -11.34 -11.09 -23.52
C PHE A 180 -11.02 -11.15 -22.02
N ILE A 181 -9.94 -10.49 -21.64
CA ILE A 181 -9.52 -10.35 -20.24
C ILE A 181 -9.43 -8.85 -19.90
N THR A 182 -10.04 -8.44 -18.79
CA THR A 182 -9.83 -7.09 -18.25
C THR A 182 -8.82 -7.13 -17.09
N PHE A 183 -8.03 -6.09 -16.98
CA PHE A 183 -7.07 -5.90 -15.89
C PHE A 183 -7.18 -4.46 -15.39
N LYS A 184 -7.63 -4.29 -14.15
CA LYS A 184 -7.86 -2.99 -13.54
C LYS A 184 -7.03 -2.88 -12.26
N ASN A 185 -6.27 -1.78 -12.11
CA ASN A 185 -5.76 -1.36 -10.82
C ASN A 185 -6.92 -0.70 -10.07
N THR A 186 -7.28 -1.23 -8.91
CA THR A 186 -8.40 -0.74 -8.10
C THR A 186 -7.93 0.22 -7.01
N ASN A 187 -6.67 0.07 -6.57
CA ASN A 187 -6.07 0.93 -5.57
C ASN A 187 -4.55 0.76 -5.56
N ASP A 188 -3.82 1.85 -5.32
CA ASP A 188 -2.39 1.76 -5.04
C ASP A 188 -1.90 2.90 -4.13
N PHE A 189 -0.95 2.60 -3.28
CA PHE A 189 -0.13 3.59 -2.60
C PHE A 189 1.35 3.15 -2.60
N PRO A 190 2.27 4.11 -2.77
CA PRO A 190 3.68 3.81 -2.90
C PRO A 190 4.31 3.37 -1.57
N PRO A 191 5.43 2.62 -1.59
CA PRO A 191 6.22 2.36 -0.40
C PRO A 191 6.84 3.66 0.12
N LEU A 192 7.15 3.67 1.42
CA LEU A 192 7.98 4.70 2.05
C LEU A 192 9.43 4.26 2.04
N LYS A 193 10.34 5.17 1.68
CA LYS A 193 11.76 5.06 1.96
C LYS A 193 12.36 6.44 2.16
N THR A 194 12.66 6.77 3.39
CA THR A 194 13.40 7.98 3.77
C THR A 194 14.79 7.57 4.24
N ASP A 195 15.82 8.08 3.57
CA ASP A 195 17.21 7.79 3.91
C ASP A 195 17.54 8.19 5.36
N GLU A 196 18.29 7.35 6.06
CA GLU A 196 18.61 7.52 7.47
C GLU A 196 19.39 8.80 7.78
N SER A 197 20.11 9.35 6.79
CA SER A 197 20.85 10.63 6.90
C SER A 197 19.93 11.85 6.85
N LYS A 198 18.66 11.69 6.49
CA LYS A 198 17.73 12.81 6.34
C LYS A 198 17.45 13.52 7.65
N LYS A 199 17.31 14.85 7.56
CA LYS A 199 17.17 15.72 8.73
C LYS A 199 15.95 15.38 9.59
N ILE A 200 14.84 14.99 8.99
CA ILE A 200 13.62 14.60 9.73
C ILE A 200 13.88 13.41 10.65
N ILE A 201 14.69 12.42 10.21
CA ILE A 201 15.02 11.24 11.01
C ILE A 201 15.91 11.65 12.19
N GLN A 202 16.99 12.38 11.92
CA GLN A 202 17.91 12.84 12.97
C GLN A 202 17.18 13.69 14.01
N MET A 203 16.32 14.59 13.57
CA MET A 203 15.50 15.43 14.45
C MET A 203 14.54 14.57 15.30
N ALA A 204 13.83 13.62 14.69
CA ALA A 204 12.90 12.77 15.41
C ALA A 204 13.60 11.88 16.45
N LEU A 205 14.72 11.27 16.10
CA LEU A 205 15.54 10.46 17.02
C LEU A 205 16.02 11.29 18.22
N GLN A 206 16.55 12.48 17.96
CA GLN A 206 16.98 13.40 19.02
C GLN A 206 15.84 13.77 19.97
N LYS A 207 14.66 14.14 19.43
CA LYS A 207 13.50 14.56 20.24
C LYS A 207 12.87 13.40 21.01
N LEU A 208 12.97 12.19 20.50
CA LEU A 208 12.53 10.96 21.18
C LEU A 208 13.59 10.37 22.12
N LYS A 209 14.82 10.90 22.13
CA LYS A 209 15.98 10.34 22.84
C LYS A 209 16.17 8.86 22.50
N SER A 210 16.10 8.52 21.22
CA SER A 210 16.17 7.16 20.70
C SER A 210 17.21 7.07 19.57
N ASN A 211 17.84 5.89 19.43
CA ASN A 211 18.73 5.58 18.31
C ASN A 211 18.14 4.50 17.39
N SER A 212 16.87 4.13 17.60
CA SER A 212 16.23 3.04 16.85
C SER A 212 15.45 3.57 15.66
N ILE A 213 15.84 3.12 14.48
CA ILE A 213 15.11 3.29 13.23
C ILE A 213 14.47 1.96 12.88
N ASN A 214 13.21 1.97 12.44
CA ASN A 214 12.43 0.77 12.23
C ASN A 214 11.82 0.77 10.83
N SER A 215 11.46 -0.43 10.36
CA SER A 215 10.69 -0.67 9.15
C SER A 215 9.46 -1.48 9.49
N VAL A 216 8.35 -1.25 8.77
CA VAL A 216 7.10 -1.98 8.98
C VAL A 216 6.60 -2.60 7.67
N SER A 217 5.88 -3.74 7.79
CA SER A 217 5.34 -4.44 6.62
C SER A 217 3.96 -3.94 6.18
N PHE A 218 3.24 -3.21 7.05
CA PHE A 218 2.02 -2.52 6.67
C PHE A 218 2.35 -1.21 5.94
N GLY A 219 1.43 -0.71 5.14
CA GLY A 219 1.59 0.54 4.43
C GLY A 219 0.76 1.65 5.05
N THR A 220 1.13 2.89 4.79
CA THR A 220 0.47 4.09 5.26
C THR A 220 0.45 5.17 4.17
N GLU A 221 -0.17 6.30 4.43
CA GLU A 221 -0.13 7.47 3.54
C GLU A 221 1.28 8.10 3.41
N ALA A 222 2.22 7.73 4.27
CA ALA A 222 3.58 8.30 4.29
C ALA A 222 4.32 8.14 2.95
N GLY A 223 4.10 7.02 2.25
CA GLY A 223 4.67 6.82 0.92
C GLY A 223 4.19 7.86 -0.09
N VAL A 224 2.96 8.35 0.03
CA VAL A 224 2.40 9.39 -0.85
C VAL A 224 3.14 10.71 -0.63
N PHE A 225 3.33 11.12 0.63
CA PHE A 225 4.09 12.34 0.95
C PHE A 225 5.55 12.26 0.53
N ASN A 226 6.17 11.09 0.73
CA ASN A 226 7.54 10.84 0.31
C ASN A 226 7.69 10.96 -1.22
N LYS A 227 6.75 10.41 -1.98
CA LYS A 227 6.69 10.55 -3.46
C LYS A 227 6.53 12.01 -3.92
N LEU A 228 5.95 12.88 -3.10
CA LEU A 228 5.88 14.33 -3.34
C LEU A 228 7.20 15.05 -3.06
N GLY A 229 8.20 14.35 -2.57
CA GLY A 229 9.53 14.86 -2.25
C GLY A 229 9.65 15.46 -0.85
N LEU A 230 8.73 15.12 0.07
CA LEU A 230 8.87 15.45 1.49
C LEU A 230 9.74 14.38 2.18
N GLU A 231 10.64 14.81 3.06
CA GLU A 231 11.29 13.89 3.99
C GLU A 231 10.24 13.41 4.99
N THR A 232 9.86 12.13 4.90
CA THR A 232 8.68 11.60 5.58
C THR A 232 9.04 10.46 6.51
N ILE A 233 8.47 10.46 7.70
CA ILE A 233 8.54 9.36 8.67
C ILE A 233 7.13 8.99 9.14
N VAL A 234 7.00 7.77 9.65
CA VAL A 234 5.83 7.37 10.44
C VAL A 234 6.27 7.32 11.90
N CYS A 235 5.53 8.04 12.75
CA CYS A 235 5.79 8.08 14.18
C CYS A 235 4.53 8.54 14.91
N GLY A 236 3.88 7.62 15.60
CA GLY A 236 2.65 7.92 16.33
C GLY A 236 2.45 7.04 17.55
N PRO A 237 1.51 7.42 18.41
CA PRO A 237 1.23 6.72 19.65
C PRO A 237 0.42 5.44 19.40
N GLY A 238 0.47 4.51 20.34
CA GLY A 238 -0.21 3.22 20.27
C GLY A 238 0.62 2.14 19.57
N ASN A 239 0.09 0.94 19.57
CA ASN A 239 0.72 -0.24 18.98
C ASN A 239 -0.19 -0.81 17.88
N ILE A 240 0.38 -1.06 16.72
CA ILE A 240 -0.33 -1.67 15.57
C ILE A 240 -0.98 -3.02 15.91
N GLU A 241 -0.50 -3.72 16.92
CA GLU A 241 -1.11 -4.97 17.39
C GLU A 241 -2.51 -4.78 17.98
N GLN A 242 -2.89 -3.56 18.37
CA GLN A 242 -4.23 -3.23 18.86
C GLN A 242 -5.19 -2.85 17.74
N ALA A 243 -4.68 -2.42 16.59
CA ALA A 243 -5.48 -2.00 15.45
C ALA A 243 -6.41 -3.11 14.95
N HIS A 244 -7.62 -2.75 14.58
CA HIS A 244 -8.65 -3.65 14.02
C HIS A 244 -9.10 -4.78 14.96
N LYS A 245 -8.91 -4.61 16.27
CA LYS A 245 -9.37 -5.58 17.29
C LYS A 245 -10.61 -5.05 18.04
N PRO A 246 -11.48 -5.96 18.51
CA PRO A 246 -12.53 -5.57 19.46
C PRO A 246 -11.91 -4.91 20.70
N ASN A 247 -12.53 -3.83 21.18
CA ASN A 247 -12.04 -3.04 22.32
C ASN A 247 -10.64 -2.45 22.10
N GLU A 248 -10.35 -1.98 20.88
CA GLU A 248 -9.12 -1.26 20.56
C GLU A 248 -8.89 -0.13 21.58
N TYR A 249 -7.67 -0.04 22.09
CA TYR A 249 -7.30 0.95 23.09
C TYR A 249 -5.91 1.53 22.83
N ILE A 250 -5.65 2.66 23.46
CA ILE A 250 -4.33 3.28 23.52
C ILE A 250 -3.98 3.59 24.98
N GLU A 251 -2.73 3.31 25.35
CA GLU A 251 -2.18 3.68 26.64
C GLU A 251 -2.02 5.19 26.75
N GLU A 252 -2.49 5.80 27.87
CA GLU A 252 -2.35 7.23 28.11
C GLU A 252 -0.90 7.71 28.04
N SER A 253 0.05 6.89 28.52
CA SER A 253 1.48 7.11 28.43
C SER A 253 1.97 7.34 27.00
N GLN A 254 1.35 6.69 26.00
CA GLN A 254 1.66 6.86 24.58
C GLN A 254 1.18 8.22 24.07
N ILE A 255 0.01 8.66 24.53
CA ILE A 255 -0.55 9.99 24.20
C ILE A 255 0.37 11.08 24.74
N ILE A 256 0.78 10.97 26.02
CA ILE A 256 1.68 11.93 26.67
C ILE A 256 3.03 11.97 25.93
N LYS A 257 3.58 10.80 25.56
CA LYS A 257 4.84 10.71 24.80
C LYS A 257 4.74 11.39 23.45
N CYS A 258 3.60 11.22 22.76
CA CYS A 258 3.33 11.88 21.49
C CYS A 258 3.22 13.39 21.63
N GLN A 259 2.49 13.88 22.63
CA GLN A 259 2.39 15.30 22.91
C GLN A 259 3.74 15.94 23.17
N ASN A 260 4.58 15.30 24.01
CA ASN A 260 5.93 15.78 24.28
C ASN A 260 6.82 15.78 23.04
N PHE A 261 6.74 14.73 22.22
CA PHE A 261 7.47 14.68 20.97
C PHE A 261 7.05 15.81 20.02
N LEU A 262 5.77 16.00 19.78
CA LEU A 262 5.26 17.05 18.90
C LEU A 262 5.60 18.44 19.43
N LYS A 263 5.48 18.67 20.77
CA LYS A 263 5.90 19.92 21.40
C LYS A 263 7.38 20.23 21.10
N ASN A 264 8.28 19.26 21.29
CA ASN A 264 9.69 19.40 21.02
C ASN A 264 10.01 19.65 19.55
N ILE A 265 9.22 19.07 18.61
CA ILE A 265 9.33 19.36 17.17
C ILE A 265 8.90 20.80 16.88
N ILE A 266 7.81 21.26 17.46
CA ILE A 266 7.27 22.61 17.25
C ILE A 266 8.25 23.66 17.80
N GLU A 267 8.81 23.44 18.98
CA GLU A 267 9.84 24.32 19.57
C GLU A 267 11.07 24.50 18.67
N TYR A 268 11.38 23.50 17.84
CA TYR A 268 12.44 23.62 16.83
C TYR A 268 12.08 24.57 15.68
N LEU A 269 10.79 24.91 15.53
CA LEU A 269 10.28 25.77 14.47
C LEU A 269 10.15 27.25 14.90
N TYR A 270 10.36 27.56 16.18
CA TYR A 270 10.52 28.91 16.71
C TYR A 270 11.95 29.42 16.47
#